data_392591ab254c4c28ed61cd3af9d9c95f
#
_entry.id   392591ab254c4c28ed61cd3af9d9c95f
#
_cell.length_a   1.000
_cell.length_b   1.000
_cell.length_c   1.000
_cell.angle_alpha   90.00
_cell.angle_beta   90.00
_cell.angle_gamma   90.00
#
_symmetry.space_group_name_H-M   'P 1'
#
loop_
_entity.id
_entity.type
_entity.pdbx_description
1 polymer ?
#
loop_
_entity_poly.entity_id
_entity_poly.type
_entity_poly.pdbx_seq_one_letter_code
_entity_poly.pdbx_strand_id
1 'polypeptide(L)'
;MEYPVLQQYLSRLRSSLTKSQLWLDEQGRARGRYFNASLSSVFQPVRDGGGQVYAYEAYARSFDSGDQGLHVWRLLEYVANDEESVELDRLCRLLHAINFYRQPESRYADLYLIVHSRLLAAVEGNHGAAFRRILETLELPHEQIVLQMPLISPSQRWVLSHVVENYRRNGFRIGVNAASNAQALDLLERVRPDVIKIDAETAIRESGLTSLLEQGLRQNTQVVFRRIEREASWKSLQLLNEEHYPLLTQGFLFDLPDARLARQDHASTLAERTAGYMPPRAGIVQRAPA
;
A
#
# COMPACT_ATOMS: atom_id res chain seq x y z
N MET A 1 -6.46 -4.54 -23.29
CA MET A 1 -5.91 -5.01 -22.00
C MET A 1 -4.62 -4.23 -21.76
N GLU A 2 -4.43 -3.66 -20.58
CA GLU A 2 -3.40 -2.66 -20.35
C GLU A 2 -2.01 -3.25 -20.08
N TYR A 3 -1.96 -4.49 -19.57
CA TYR A 3 -0.70 -5.16 -19.22
C TYR A 3 -0.61 -6.51 -19.98
N PRO A 4 -0.14 -6.53 -21.24
CA PRO A 4 -0.12 -7.73 -22.06
C PRO A 4 0.80 -8.82 -21.52
N VAL A 5 1.95 -8.45 -20.94
CA VAL A 5 2.89 -9.41 -20.34
C VAL A 5 2.28 -10.07 -19.10
N LEU A 6 1.59 -9.29 -18.25
CA LEU A 6 0.83 -9.86 -17.14
C LEU A 6 -0.24 -10.84 -17.65
N GLN A 7 -0.99 -10.50 -18.69
CA GLN A 7 -2.01 -11.38 -19.26
C GLN A 7 -1.40 -12.68 -19.81
N GLN A 8 -0.26 -12.58 -20.47
CA GLN A 8 0.48 -13.76 -20.94
C GLN A 8 0.96 -14.62 -19.76
N TYR A 9 1.45 -14.01 -18.71
CA TYR A 9 1.84 -14.71 -17.47
C TYR A 9 0.64 -15.43 -16.84
N LEU A 10 -0.51 -14.77 -16.71
CA LEU A 10 -1.73 -15.36 -16.17
C LEU A 10 -2.26 -16.52 -17.05
N SER A 11 -2.14 -16.43 -18.37
CA SER A 11 -2.53 -17.54 -19.26
C SER A 11 -1.65 -18.77 -19.09
N ARG A 12 -0.36 -18.57 -18.85
CA ARG A 12 0.58 -19.69 -18.53
C ARG A 12 0.25 -20.34 -17.18
N LEU A 13 -0.15 -19.55 -16.18
CA LEU A 13 -0.59 -20.11 -14.89
C LEU A 13 -1.85 -20.97 -15.02
N ARG A 14 -2.78 -20.62 -15.94
CA ARG A 14 -3.97 -21.44 -16.22
C ARG A 14 -3.64 -22.78 -16.87
N SER A 15 -2.64 -22.79 -17.72
CA SER A 15 -2.22 -24.00 -18.44
C SER A 15 -1.30 -24.91 -17.62
N SER A 16 -0.72 -24.40 -16.54
CA SER A 16 0.20 -25.16 -15.68
C SER A 16 -0.58 -25.95 -14.63
N LEU A 17 -0.76 -27.25 -14.87
CA LEU A 17 -1.45 -28.18 -13.95
C LEU A 17 -0.57 -28.65 -12.76
N THR A 18 0.68 -28.20 -12.62
CA THR A 18 1.62 -28.83 -11.69
C THR A 18 2.48 -27.87 -10.91
N LYS A 19 2.53 -28.09 -9.59
CA LYS A 19 3.58 -27.71 -8.62
C LYS A 19 3.97 -26.24 -8.48
N SER A 20 3.26 -25.28 -9.09
CA SER A 20 3.51 -23.87 -8.84
C SER A 20 2.92 -23.47 -7.49
N GLN A 21 3.66 -22.72 -6.69
CA GLN A 21 3.13 -22.08 -5.48
C GLN A 21 2.10 -20.99 -5.80
N LEU A 22 1.92 -20.64 -7.07
CA LEU A 22 1.01 -19.64 -7.59
C LEU A 22 0.12 -20.25 -8.68
N TRP A 23 -1.20 -20.03 -8.59
CA TRP A 23 -2.19 -20.48 -9.60
C TRP A 23 -3.35 -19.50 -9.70
N LEU A 24 -4.25 -19.70 -10.65
CA LEU A 24 -5.49 -18.95 -10.75
C LEU A 24 -6.67 -19.81 -10.27
N ASP A 25 -7.56 -19.19 -9.48
CA ASP A 25 -8.84 -19.82 -9.13
C ASP A 25 -9.86 -19.73 -10.30
N GLU A 26 -11.06 -20.30 -10.10
CA GLU A 26 -12.13 -20.31 -11.10
C GLU A 26 -12.57 -18.89 -11.50
N GLN A 27 -12.44 -17.91 -10.62
CA GLN A 27 -12.72 -16.50 -10.88
C GLN A 27 -11.52 -15.77 -11.52
N GLY A 28 -10.44 -16.51 -11.84
CA GLY A 28 -9.22 -15.97 -12.44
C GLY A 28 -8.40 -15.10 -11.48
N ARG A 29 -8.59 -15.23 -10.16
CA ARG A 29 -7.77 -14.53 -9.16
C ARG A 29 -6.50 -15.33 -8.90
N ALA A 30 -5.37 -14.64 -8.77
CA ALA A 30 -4.13 -15.27 -8.35
C ALA A 30 -4.23 -15.74 -6.89
N ARG A 31 -3.89 -16.99 -6.67
CA ARG A 31 -3.78 -17.66 -5.39
C ARG A 31 -2.35 -18.10 -5.18
N GLY A 32 -1.89 -18.02 -3.93
CA GLY A 32 -0.59 -18.55 -3.53
C GLY A 32 -0.73 -19.59 -2.45
N ARG A 33 0.19 -20.55 -2.41
CA ARG A 33 0.27 -21.53 -1.33
C ARG A 33 1.45 -21.22 -0.44
N TYR A 34 1.18 -21.15 0.85
CA TYR A 34 2.20 -21.02 1.86
C TYR A 34 1.91 -22.05 2.97
N PHE A 35 2.78 -23.03 3.14
CA PHE A 35 2.50 -24.25 3.92
C PHE A 35 1.15 -24.87 3.47
N ASN A 36 0.21 -25.01 4.39
CA ASN A 36 -1.12 -25.56 4.14
C ASN A 36 -2.19 -24.50 3.86
N ALA A 37 -1.82 -23.21 3.84
CA ALA A 37 -2.77 -22.12 3.63
C ALA A 37 -2.78 -21.65 2.17
N SER A 38 -3.99 -21.49 1.62
CA SER A 38 -4.21 -20.85 0.31
C SER A 38 -4.46 -19.36 0.52
N LEU A 39 -3.60 -18.53 -0.05
CA LEU A 39 -3.61 -17.08 0.11
C LEU A 39 -4.10 -16.38 -1.15
N SER A 40 -4.84 -15.29 -0.98
CA SER A 40 -5.16 -14.34 -2.04
C SER A 40 -5.24 -12.92 -1.48
N SER A 41 -5.64 -11.97 -2.34
CA SER A 41 -5.69 -10.55 -2.01
C SER A 41 -7.11 -10.06 -1.83
N VAL A 42 -7.30 -9.15 -0.87
CA VAL A 42 -8.42 -8.24 -0.80
C VAL A 42 -7.89 -6.81 -0.68
N PHE A 43 -8.69 -5.84 -1.14
CA PHE A 43 -8.30 -4.45 -1.25
C PHE A 43 -9.30 -3.57 -0.53
N GLN A 44 -8.82 -2.68 0.32
CA GLN A 44 -9.66 -1.68 0.96
C GLN A 44 -9.37 -0.31 0.35
N PRO A 45 -10.38 0.39 -0.17
CA PRO A 45 -10.21 1.72 -0.72
C PRO A 45 -9.70 2.73 0.31
N VAL A 46 -8.86 3.64 -0.16
CA VAL A 46 -8.56 4.93 0.46
C VAL A 46 -9.26 5.98 -0.39
N ARG A 47 -10.15 6.76 0.22
CA ARG A 47 -10.98 7.75 -0.47
C ARG A 47 -10.52 9.16 -0.18
N ASP A 48 -10.70 10.05 -1.14
CA ASP A 48 -10.55 11.48 -0.93
C ASP A 48 -11.78 12.10 -0.24
N GLY A 49 -11.71 13.38 0.06
CA GLY A 49 -12.82 14.13 0.71
C GLY A 49 -14.11 14.18 -0.11
N GLY A 50 -14.04 13.95 -1.43
CA GLY A 50 -15.18 13.82 -2.33
C GLY A 50 -15.75 12.40 -2.44
N GLY A 51 -15.15 11.43 -1.72
CA GLY A 51 -15.55 10.03 -1.76
C GLY A 51 -15.00 9.22 -2.94
N GLN A 52 -14.16 9.82 -3.80
CA GLN A 52 -13.52 9.12 -4.91
C GLN A 52 -12.38 8.24 -4.40
N VAL A 53 -12.16 7.11 -5.07
CA VAL A 53 -11.06 6.21 -4.69
C VAL A 53 -9.73 6.82 -5.17
N TYR A 54 -8.84 7.04 -4.22
CA TYR A 54 -7.49 7.55 -4.44
C TYR A 54 -6.45 6.43 -4.52
N ALA A 55 -6.55 5.45 -3.63
CA ALA A 55 -5.63 4.33 -3.52
C ALA A 55 -6.34 3.09 -2.96
N TYR A 56 -5.65 1.96 -2.98
CA TYR A 56 -6.09 0.74 -2.32
C TYR A 56 -4.99 0.18 -1.43
N GLU A 57 -5.33 -0.17 -0.20
CA GLU A 57 -4.46 -0.97 0.65
C GLU A 57 -4.78 -2.46 0.46
N ALA A 58 -3.75 -3.25 0.19
CA ALA A 58 -3.89 -4.67 -0.04
C ALA A 58 -3.68 -5.47 1.25
N TYR A 59 -4.54 -6.47 1.45
CA TYR A 59 -4.44 -7.42 2.55
C TYR A 59 -4.45 -8.85 2.02
N ALA A 60 -3.61 -9.70 2.60
CA ALA A 60 -3.65 -11.12 2.32
C ALA A 60 -4.74 -11.80 3.16
N ARG A 61 -5.50 -12.68 2.53
CA ARG A 61 -6.50 -13.52 3.19
C ARG A 61 -6.28 -14.99 2.86
N SER A 62 -6.48 -15.86 3.85
CA SER A 62 -6.65 -17.28 3.65
C SER A 62 -8.09 -17.59 3.27
N PHE A 63 -8.29 -18.60 2.41
CA PHE A 63 -9.60 -18.98 1.87
C PHE A 63 -9.85 -20.49 2.00
N ASP A 64 -9.14 -21.18 2.85
CA ASP A 64 -9.38 -22.60 3.07
C ASP A 64 -10.66 -22.83 3.87
N SER A 65 -11.39 -23.89 3.54
CA SER A 65 -12.73 -24.20 4.03
C SER A 65 -12.84 -24.50 5.54
N GLY A 66 -11.71 -24.59 6.24
CA GLY A 66 -11.63 -24.69 7.70
C GLY A 66 -11.16 -23.42 8.39
N ASP A 67 -10.83 -22.39 7.62
CA ASP A 67 -10.18 -21.20 8.10
C ASP A 67 -11.18 -20.05 8.18
N GLN A 68 -11.59 -19.71 9.40
CA GLN A 68 -12.52 -18.60 9.65
C GLN A 68 -11.89 -17.22 9.34
N GLY A 69 -11.17 -17.11 8.20
CA GLY A 69 -10.50 -15.87 7.78
C GLY A 69 -9.32 -15.50 8.67
N LEU A 70 -8.53 -16.49 9.09
CA LEU A 70 -7.28 -16.24 9.81
C LEU A 70 -6.48 -15.20 9.05
N HIS A 71 -6.26 -14.08 9.71
CA HIS A 71 -5.38 -13.05 9.17
C HIS A 71 -4.01 -13.67 8.95
N VAL A 72 -3.46 -13.56 7.75
CA VAL A 72 -2.11 -14.02 7.40
C VAL A 72 -1.05 -13.56 8.41
N TRP A 73 -1.29 -12.44 9.07
CA TRP A 73 -0.47 -11.91 10.16
C TRP A 73 -0.32 -12.87 11.33
N ARG A 74 -1.32 -13.72 11.65
CA ARG A 74 -1.18 -14.78 12.62
C ARG A 74 -0.28 -15.92 12.12
N LEU A 75 -0.31 -16.22 10.81
CA LEU A 75 0.65 -17.17 10.24
C LEU A 75 2.09 -16.68 10.39
N LEU A 76 2.31 -15.36 10.21
CA LEU A 76 3.62 -14.74 10.42
C LEU A 76 4.11 -14.79 11.88
N GLU A 77 3.21 -14.84 12.86
CA GLU A 77 3.56 -15.04 14.27
C GLU A 77 4.09 -16.46 14.54
N TYR A 78 3.63 -17.44 13.77
CA TYR A 78 4.05 -18.84 13.87
C TYR A 78 5.22 -19.23 12.97
N VAL A 79 5.66 -18.33 12.08
CA VAL A 79 6.79 -18.56 11.19
C VAL A 79 8.08 -18.66 12.02
N ALA A 80 8.80 -19.76 11.86
CA ALA A 80 9.88 -20.15 12.77
C ALA A 80 11.16 -19.32 12.59
N ASN A 81 11.38 -18.70 11.40
CA ASN A 81 12.60 -17.96 11.10
C ASN A 81 12.36 -16.74 10.17
N ASP A 82 13.39 -15.92 10.05
CA ASP A 82 13.32 -14.68 9.26
C ASP A 82 13.26 -14.95 7.76
N GLU A 83 13.86 -16.03 7.25
CA GLU A 83 13.85 -16.40 5.82
C GLU A 83 12.43 -16.74 5.36
N GLU A 84 11.69 -17.53 6.12
CA GLU A 84 10.28 -17.86 5.84
C GLU A 84 9.39 -16.62 5.87
N SER A 85 9.66 -15.68 6.79
CA SER A 85 8.95 -14.41 6.84
C SER A 85 9.17 -13.57 5.58
N VAL A 86 10.40 -13.56 5.06
CA VAL A 86 10.77 -12.88 3.81
C VAL A 86 10.08 -13.52 2.61
N GLU A 87 10.02 -14.85 2.55
CA GLU A 87 9.35 -15.57 1.45
C GLU A 87 7.84 -15.30 1.45
N LEU A 88 7.19 -15.35 2.61
CA LEU A 88 5.76 -15.05 2.71
C LEU A 88 5.45 -13.61 2.31
N ASP A 89 6.24 -12.63 2.76
CA ASP A 89 6.05 -11.24 2.37
C ASP A 89 6.23 -11.04 0.85
N ARG A 90 7.23 -11.67 0.25
CA ARG A 90 7.42 -11.64 -1.21
C ARG A 90 6.23 -12.24 -1.96
N LEU A 91 5.74 -13.40 -1.51
CA LEU A 91 4.56 -14.04 -2.08
C LEU A 91 3.34 -13.11 -1.97
N CYS A 92 3.07 -12.54 -0.80
CA CYS A 92 1.95 -11.62 -0.59
C CYS A 92 2.04 -10.40 -1.51
N ARG A 93 3.20 -9.74 -1.61
CA ARG A 93 3.37 -8.57 -2.49
C ARG A 93 3.16 -8.92 -3.95
N LEU A 94 3.65 -10.07 -4.41
CA LEU A 94 3.43 -10.54 -5.77
C LEU A 94 1.95 -10.81 -6.04
N LEU A 95 1.27 -11.51 -5.12
CA LEU A 95 -0.17 -11.76 -5.21
C LEU A 95 -0.97 -10.47 -5.26
N HIS A 96 -0.61 -9.49 -4.41
CA HIS A 96 -1.30 -8.20 -4.38
C HIS A 96 -1.11 -7.44 -5.69
N ALA A 97 0.11 -7.36 -6.20
CA ALA A 97 0.39 -6.68 -7.46
C ALA A 97 -0.37 -7.35 -8.63
N ILE A 98 -0.30 -8.67 -8.77
CA ILE A 98 -1.01 -9.40 -9.82
C ILE A 98 -2.52 -9.19 -9.72
N ASN A 99 -3.11 -9.39 -8.53
CA ASN A 99 -4.56 -9.27 -8.32
C ASN A 99 -5.06 -7.83 -8.47
N PHE A 100 -4.22 -6.84 -8.21
CA PHE A 100 -4.53 -5.43 -8.43
C PHE A 100 -4.49 -5.08 -9.92
N TYR A 101 -3.34 -5.24 -10.58
CA TYR A 101 -3.13 -4.80 -11.96
C TYR A 101 -3.90 -5.61 -13.01
N ARG A 102 -4.42 -6.80 -12.68
CA ARG A 102 -5.33 -7.52 -13.56
C ARG A 102 -6.72 -6.86 -13.70
N GLN A 103 -7.06 -5.91 -12.84
CA GLN A 103 -8.35 -5.21 -12.80
C GLN A 103 -8.23 -3.85 -13.48
N PRO A 104 -9.16 -3.46 -14.38
CA PRO A 104 -9.07 -2.21 -15.13
C PRO A 104 -9.04 -0.96 -14.25
N GLU A 105 -9.70 -1.03 -13.08
CA GLU A 105 -9.80 0.07 -12.12
C GLU A 105 -8.44 0.44 -11.51
N SER A 106 -7.45 -0.46 -11.57
CA SER A 106 -6.10 -0.24 -11.02
C SER A 106 -5.36 0.94 -11.64
N ARG A 107 -5.69 1.31 -12.90
CA ARG A 107 -5.01 2.41 -13.62
C ARG A 107 -5.18 3.78 -12.99
N TYR A 108 -6.18 3.95 -12.15
CA TYR A 108 -6.56 5.25 -11.56
C TYR A 108 -6.26 5.37 -10.07
N ALA A 109 -5.55 4.40 -9.50
CA ALA A 109 -5.31 4.36 -8.07
C ALA A 109 -3.89 3.87 -7.75
N ASP A 110 -3.35 4.33 -6.63
CA ASP A 110 -2.12 3.80 -6.06
C ASP A 110 -2.39 2.46 -5.35
N LEU A 111 -1.36 1.63 -5.25
CA LEU A 111 -1.38 0.38 -4.50
C LEU A 111 -0.51 0.49 -3.26
N TYR A 112 -1.11 0.39 -2.08
CA TYR A 112 -0.41 0.38 -0.80
C TYR A 112 -0.14 -1.06 -0.37
N LEU A 113 1.13 -1.40 -0.22
CA LEU A 113 1.61 -2.72 0.19
C LEU A 113 2.29 -2.65 1.54
N ILE A 114 1.79 -3.43 2.50
CA ILE A 114 2.34 -3.48 3.84
C ILE A 114 3.67 -4.24 3.83
N VAL A 115 4.71 -3.65 4.42
CA VAL A 115 5.99 -4.29 4.69
C VAL A 115 5.95 -4.87 6.10
N HIS A 116 6.28 -6.15 6.24
CA HIS A 116 6.24 -6.80 7.55
C HIS A 116 7.42 -6.36 8.42
N SER A 117 7.20 -6.23 9.75
CA SER A 117 8.23 -5.75 10.69
C SER A 117 9.48 -6.64 10.75
N ARG A 118 9.35 -7.96 10.55
CA ARG A 118 10.48 -8.89 10.50
C ARG A 118 11.40 -8.65 9.29
N LEU A 119 10.85 -8.15 8.16
CA LEU A 119 11.68 -7.73 7.02
C LEU A 119 12.58 -6.54 7.33
N LEU A 120 12.17 -5.69 8.28
CA LEU A 120 13.02 -4.60 8.74
C LEU A 120 14.26 -5.12 9.49
N ALA A 121 14.15 -6.28 10.16
CA ALA A 121 15.25 -6.91 10.85
C ALA A 121 16.23 -7.66 9.89
N ALA A 122 15.71 -8.16 8.76
CA ALA A 122 16.51 -8.84 7.72
C ALA A 122 17.19 -7.84 6.77
N VAL A 123 17.91 -6.86 7.33
CA VAL A 123 18.44 -5.66 6.64
C VAL A 123 19.46 -5.99 5.53
N GLU A 124 20.11 -7.16 5.54
CA GLU A 124 21.18 -7.51 4.60
C GLU A 124 20.71 -7.81 3.18
N GLY A 125 19.41 -7.99 2.95
CA GLY A 125 18.83 -8.30 1.64
C GLY A 125 18.38 -7.06 0.86
N ASN A 126 18.76 -6.96 -0.41
CA ASN A 126 18.20 -5.93 -1.30
C ASN A 126 16.77 -6.31 -1.75
N HIS A 127 15.83 -6.31 -0.80
CA HIS A 127 14.44 -6.72 -1.02
C HIS A 127 13.70 -5.82 -2.03
N GLY A 128 14.06 -4.55 -2.09
CA GLY A 128 13.52 -3.59 -3.07
C GLY A 128 13.86 -3.98 -4.49
N ALA A 129 15.13 -4.29 -4.78
CA ALA A 129 15.56 -4.67 -6.12
C ALA A 129 14.93 -5.97 -6.61
N ALA A 130 14.77 -6.96 -5.72
CA ALA A 130 14.12 -8.23 -6.09
C ALA A 130 12.64 -8.02 -6.49
N PHE A 131 11.90 -7.23 -5.72
CA PHE A 131 10.50 -6.93 -6.03
C PHE A 131 10.37 -6.06 -7.29
N ARG A 132 11.19 -5.02 -7.43
CA ARG A 132 11.24 -4.20 -8.65
C ARG A 132 11.47 -5.05 -9.90
N ARG A 133 12.44 -5.96 -9.89
CA ARG A 133 12.73 -6.85 -11.02
C ARG A 133 11.52 -7.69 -11.43
N ILE A 134 10.71 -8.16 -10.47
CA ILE A 134 9.49 -8.89 -10.77
C ILE A 134 8.47 -7.99 -11.47
N LEU A 135 8.27 -6.78 -10.97
CA LEU A 135 7.35 -5.80 -11.58
C LEU A 135 7.80 -5.43 -13.00
N GLU A 136 9.08 -5.14 -13.20
CA GLU A 136 9.67 -4.86 -14.52
C GLU A 136 9.49 -6.05 -15.49
N THR A 137 9.68 -7.28 -15.01
CA THR A 137 9.48 -8.49 -15.82
C THR A 137 8.02 -8.66 -16.26
N LEU A 138 7.07 -8.19 -15.44
CA LEU A 138 5.65 -8.22 -15.74
C LEU A 138 5.15 -6.92 -16.42
N GLU A 139 6.04 -5.98 -16.68
CA GLU A 139 5.76 -4.64 -17.23
C GLU A 139 4.71 -3.89 -16.40
N LEU A 140 4.78 -4.00 -15.06
CA LEU A 140 3.87 -3.34 -14.14
C LEU A 140 4.45 -2.03 -13.61
N PRO A 141 3.64 -0.97 -13.46
CA PRO A 141 4.11 0.32 -12.98
C PRO A 141 4.46 0.27 -11.49
N HIS A 142 5.73 0.37 -11.16
CA HIS A 142 6.19 0.39 -9.77
C HIS A 142 6.03 1.77 -9.11
N GLU A 143 5.87 2.83 -9.89
CA GLU A 143 5.66 4.21 -9.42
C GLU A 143 4.33 4.41 -8.70
N GLN A 144 3.33 3.57 -9.00
CA GLN A 144 2.03 3.56 -8.31
C GLN A 144 2.06 2.77 -7.00
N ILE A 145 3.19 2.12 -6.68
CA ILE A 145 3.29 1.31 -5.47
C ILE A 145 3.88 2.14 -4.32
N VAL A 146 3.15 2.16 -3.21
CA VAL A 146 3.59 2.72 -1.94
C VAL A 146 3.88 1.57 -0.98
N LEU A 147 5.14 1.45 -0.56
CA LEU A 147 5.54 0.46 0.45
C LEU A 147 5.30 1.04 1.85
N GLN A 148 4.30 0.49 2.54
CA GLN A 148 3.84 0.94 3.84
C GLN A 148 4.67 0.32 4.95
N MET A 149 5.51 1.13 5.62
CA MET A 149 6.30 0.69 6.75
C MET A 149 5.41 0.44 7.98
N PRO A 150 5.70 -0.59 8.80
CA PRO A 150 4.98 -0.83 10.04
C PRO A 150 5.20 0.30 11.04
N LEU A 151 4.40 0.30 12.12
CA LEU A 151 4.70 1.12 13.29
C LEU A 151 6.06 0.73 13.86
N ILE A 152 6.89 1.73 14.14
CA ILE A 152 8.27 1.53 14.56
C ILE A 152 8.46 2.07 15.96
N SER A 153 9.12 1.27 16.80
CA SER A 153 9.57 1.71 18.10
C SER A 153 10.75 2.69 17.99
N PRO A 154 10.97 3.55 18.99
CA PRO A 154 12.12 4.46 18.99
C PRO A 154 13.48 3.76 18.81
N SER A 155 13.63 2.53 19.30
CA SER A 155 14.85 1.72 19.16
C SER A 155 15.12 1.22 17.74
N GLN A 156 14.10 1.18 16.87
CA GLN A 156 14.21 0.69 15.48
C GLN A 156 14.37 1.82 14.45
N ARG A 157 14.54 3.07 14.88
CA ARG A 157 14.59 4.23 13.96
C ARG A 157 15.71 4.15 12.92
N TRP A 158 16.89 3.65 13.31
CA TRP A 158 18.02 3.53 12.39
C TRP A 158 17.75 2.52 11.27
N VAL A 159 17.08 1.40 11.61
CA VAL A 159 16.68 0.37 10.64
C VAL A 159 15.70 0.96 9.62
N LEU A 160 14.74 1.77 10.08
CA LEU A 160 13.78 2.43 9.20
C LEU A 160 14.47 3.25 8.13
N SER A 161 15.41 4.14 8.54
CA SER A 161 16.10 5.02 7.59
C SER A 161 16.82 4.24 6.51
N HIS A 162 17.49 3.16 6.88
CA HIS A 162 18.22 2.30 5.95
C HIS A 162 17.26 1.59 4.96
N VAL A 163 16.18 1.02 5.46
CA VAL A 163 15.18 0.31 4.63
C VAL A 163 14.46 1.27 3.69
N VAL A 164 14.05 2.44 4.18
CA VAL A 164 13.42 3.49 3.38
C VAL A 164 14.32 3.92 2.23
N GLU A 165 15.61 4.17 2.52
CA GLU A 165 16.58 4.56 1.49
C GLU A 165 16.77 3.46 0.44
N ASN A 166 16.82 2.20 0.85
CA ASN A 166 16.89 1.06 -0.07
C ASN A 166 15.69 1.02 -1.02
N TYR A 167 14.45 1.16 -0.49
CA TYR A 167 13.26 1.15 -1.32
C TYR A 167 13.18 2.37 -2.25
N ARG A 168 13.56 3.56 -1.78
CA ARG A 168 13.61 4.76 -2.62
C ARG A 168 14.58 4.63 -3.78
N ARG A 169 15.80 4.09 -3.54
CA ARG A 169 16.78 3.81 -4.60
C ARG A 169 16.24 2.84 -5.65
N ASN A 170 15.29 2.00 -5.27
CA ASN A 170 14.61 1.10 -6.18
C ASN A 170 13.32 1.71 -6.79
N GLY A 171 13.07 3.02 -6.62
CA GLY A 171 11.98 3.75 -7.25
C GLY A 171 10.61 3.59 -6.59
N PHE A 172 10.53 3.02 -5.38
CA PHE A 172 9.27 2.90 -4.65
C PHE A 172 8.97 4.14 -3.83
N ARG A 173 7.69 4.47 -3.75
CA ARG A 173 7.15 5.44 -2.81
C ARG A 173 7.03 4.83 -1.41
N ILE A 174 7.13 5.66 -0.39
CA ILE A 174 7.18 5.21 1.01
C ILE A 174 5.99 5.74 1.79
N GLY A 175 5.26 4.83 2.41
CA GLY A 175 4.28 5.13 3.43
C GLY A 175 4.79 4.76 4.82
N VAL A 176 4.38 5.52 5.83
CA VAL A 176 4.67 5.22 7.24
C VAL A 176 3.41 5.26 8.08
N ASN A 177 3.37 4.43 9.13
CA ASN A 177 2.32 4.48 10.13
C ASN A 177 2.78 5.31 11.34
N ALA A 178 1.91 6.16 11.85
CA ALA A 178 2.13 6.94 13.08
C ALA A 178 1.11 6.57 14.14
N ALA A 179 1.56 6.49 15.40
CA ALA A 179 0.70 6.21 16.54
C ALA A 179 0.13 7.48 17.19
N SER A 180 0.68 8.67 16.87
CA SER A 180 0.27 9.96 17.40
C SER A 180 0.58 11.10 16.41
N ASN A 181 -0.05 12.27 16.57
CA ASN A 181 0.28 13.47 15.79
C ASN A 181 1.74 13.89 15.99
N ALA A 182 2.26 13.80 17.21
CA ALA A 182 3.65 14.12 17.51
C ALA A 182 4.63 13.18 16.80
N GLN A 183 4.33 11.88 16.76
CA GLN A 183 5.15 10.92 16.00
C GLN A 183 5.05 11.16 14.49
N ALA A 184 3.87 11.52 13.99
CA ALA A 184 3.68 11.84 12.59
C ALA A 184 4.54 13.04 12.17
N LEU A 185 4.58 14.11 12.98
CA LEU A 185 5.43 15.27 12.75
C LEU A 185 6.92 14.93 12.78
N ASP A 186 7.39 14.11 13.74
CA ASP A 186 8.79 13.62 13.78
C ASP A 186 9.13 12.81 12.53
N LEU A 187 8.22 11.97 12.05
CA LEU A 187 8.42 11.18 10.83
C LEU A 187 8.44 12.04 9.56
N LEU A 188 7.63 13.10 9.48
CA LEU A 188 7.68 14.07 8.38
C LEU A 188 9.05 14.73 8.29
N GLU A 189 9.64 15.15 9.40
CA GLU A 189 10.96 15.78 9.40
C GLU A 189 12.09 14.85 9.01
N ARG A 190 12.09 13.64 9.56
CA ARG A 190 13.23 12.70 9.45
C ARG A 190 13.16 11.79 8.24
N VAL A 191 11.96 11.29 7.93
CA VAL A 191 11.77 10.29 6.87
C VAL A 191 11.30 10.93 5.58
N ARG A 192 10.53 12.01 5.65
CA ARG A 192 9.88 12.66 4.50
C ARG A 192 9.14 11.64 3.63
N PRO A 193 8.18 10.93 4.20
CA PRO A 193 7.46 9.88 3.47
C PRO A 193 6.53 10.50 2.41
N ASP A 194 6.15 9.69 1.41
CA ASP A 194 5.12 10.09 0.43
C ASP A 194 3.71 10.03 1.06
N VAL A 195 3.53 9.10 2.01
CA VAL A 195 2.24 8.89 2.70
C VAL A 195 2.47 8.69 4.20
N ILE A 196 1.68 9.36 5.03
CA ILE A 196 1.56 9.11 6.47
C ILE A 196 0.17 8.57 6.77
N LYS A 197 0.08 7.50 7.56
CA LYS A 197 -1.20 6.94 8.01
C LYS A 197 -1.31 7.04 9.53
N ILE A 198 -2.43 7.58 10.00
CA ILE A 198 -2.72 7.73 11.43
C ILE A 198 -4.17 7.33 11.72
N ASP A 199 -4.43 6.79 12.90
CA ASP A 199 -5.79 6.47 13.33
C ASP A 199 -6.60 7.75 13.53
N ALA A 200 -7.76 7.84 12.88
CA ALA A 200 -8.61 9.03 12.84
C ALA A 200 -8.94 9.56 14.25
N GLU A 201 -9.34 8.66 15.16
CA GLU A 201 -9.69 9.06 16.52
C GLU A 201 -8.51 9.58 17.32
N THR A 202 -7.32 9.01 17.11
CA THR A 202 -6.10 9.51 17.73
C THR A 202 -5.76 10.90 17.21
N ALA A 203 -5.79 11.07 15.89
CA ALA A 203 -5.47 12.34 15.25
C ALA A 203 -6.39 13.48 15.70
N ILE A 204 -7.70 13.21 15.82
CA ILE A 204 -8.71 14.21 16.22
C ILE A 204 -8.56 14.59 17.71
N ARG A 205 -8.25 13.63 18.58
CA ARG A 205 -8.19 13.86 20.04
C ARG A 205 -6.91 14.51 20.51
N GLU A 206 -5.82 14.33 19.79
CA GLU A 206 -4.51 14.87 20.16
C GLU A 206 -4.30 16.28 19.57
N SER A 207 -3.46 17.07 20.23
CA SER A 207 -2.99 18.34 19.67
C SER A 207 -2.07 18.13 18.47
N GLY A 208 -1.93 19.15 17.62
CA GLY A 208 -0.98 19.17 16.52
C GLY A 208 -1.53 18.65 15.18
N LEU A 209 -2.84 18.35 15.08
CA LEU A 209 -3.45 17.87 13.84
C LEU A 209 -3.32 18.90 12.70
N THR A 210 -3.63 20.17 12.96
CA THR A 210 -3.48 21.24 11.96
C THR A 210 -2.02 21.36 11.50
N SER A 211 -1.07 21.34 12.45
CA SER A 211 0.36 21.37 12.12
C SER A 211 0.80 20.19 11.28
N LEU A 212 0.26 19.00 11.55
CA LEU A 212 0.50 17.79 10.73
C LEU A 212 0.02 17.97 9.30
N LEU A 213 -1.19 18.48 9.11
CA LEU A 213 -1.78 18.73 7.79
C LEU A 213 -1.00 19.79 7.01
N GLU A 214 -0.69 20.92 7.65
CA GLU A 214 0.12 21.99 7.06
C GLU A 214 1.51 21.52 6.64
N GLN A 215 2.19 20.77 7.51
CA GLN A 215 3.53 20.26 7.21
C GLN A 215 3.48 19.18 6.13
N GLY A 216 2.47 18.32 6.16
CA GLY A 216 2.22 17.33 5.11
C GLY A 216 2.03 18.01 3.74
N LEU A 217 1.22 19.06 3.70
CA LEU A 217 0.99 19.84 2.47
C LEU A 217 2.29 20.50 1.96
N ARG A 218 3.05 21.15 2.85
CA ARG A 218 4.35 21.76 2.49
C ARG A 218 5.36 20.78 1.93
N GLN A 219 5.36 19.53 2.41
CA GLN A 219 6.29 18.48 1.99
C GLN A 219 5.74 17.60 0.87
N ASN A 220 4.52 17.87 0.39
CA ASN A 220 3.81 17.00 -0.56
C ASN A 220 3.63 15.57 -0.03
N THR A 221 3.46 15.42 1.28
CA THR A 221 3.14 14.16 1.95
C THR A 221 1.64 14.04 2.13
N GLN A 222 1.07 12.93 1.72
CA GLN A 222 -0.34 12.62 1.89
C GLN A 222 -0.62 12.12 3.30
N VAL A 223 -1.61 12.71 3.98
CA VAL A 223 -2.06 12.27 5.29
C VAL A 223 -3.33 11.44 5.13
N VAL A 224 -3.27 10.16 5.51
CA VAL A 224 -4.39 9.21 5.44
C VAL A 224 -4.91 8.93 6.86
N PHE A 225 -6.16 9.29 7.10
CA PHE A 225 -6.87 8.97 8.32
C PHE A 225 -7.51 7.59 8.19
N ARG A 226 -7.01 6.63 8.96
CA ARG A 226 -7.47 5.24 8.91
C ARG A 226 -8.38 4.89 10.06
N ARG A 227 -9.06 3.72 9.97
CA ARG A 227 -9.96 3.16 10.97
C ARG A 227 -11.13 4.08 11.29
N ILE A 228 -11.69 4.71 10.26
CA ILE A 228 -12.93 5.46 10.41
C ILE A 228 -14.08 4.45 10.45
N GLU A 229 -14.60 4.22 11.65
CA GLU A 229 -15.66 3.24 11.93
C GLU A 229 -16.96 3.91 12.38
N ARG A 230 -16.90 5.21 12.76
CA ARG A 230 -18.02 5.98 13.30
C ARG A 230 -18.24 7.27 12.53
N GLU A 231 -19.50 7.60 12.29
CA GLU A 231 -19.89 8.87 11.64
C GLU A 231 -19.38 10.11 12.38
N ALA A 232 -19.31 10.07 13.73
CA ALA A 232 -18.82 11.20 14.51
C ALA A 232 -17.37 11.55 14.17
N SER A 233 -16.50 10.54 14.01
CA SER A 233 -15.12 10.73 13.60
C SER A 233 -15.02 11.29 12.18
N TRP A 234 -15.87 10.79 11.29
CA TRP A 234 -15.95 11.31 9.91
C TRP A 234 -16.38 12.78 9.87
N LYS A 235 -17.46 13.13 10.57
CA LYS A 235 -17.93 14.54 10.66
C LYS A 235 -16.86 15.50 11.19
N SER A 236 -16.09 15.07 12.20
CA SER A 236 -14.98 15.88 12.70
C SER A 236 -13.88 16.11 11.67
N LEU A 237 -13.58 15.11 10.83
CA LEU A 237 -12.62 15.27 9.75
C LEU A 237 -13.16 16.11 8.59
N GLN A 238 -14.46 16.04 8.29
CA GLN A 238 -15.07 16.87 7.25
C GLN A 238 -14.91 18.36 7.48
N LEU A 239 -14.93 18.81 8.75
CA LEU A 239 -14.67 20.21 9.09
C LEU A 239 -13.27 20.66 8.64
N LEU A 240 -12.27 19.79 8.70
CA LEU A 240 -10.93 20.08 8.20
C LEU A 240 -10.88 20.17 6.66
N ASN A 241 -11.72 19.42 5.95
CA ASN A 241 -11.82 19.49 4.50
C ASN A 241 -12.40 20.85 4.03
N GLU A 242 -13.31 21.42 4.81
CA GLU A 242 -13.83 22.77 4.60
C GLU A 242 -12.75 23.84 4.75
N GLU A 243 -11.71 23.59 5.55
CA GLU A 243 -10.51 24.41 5.71
C GLU A 243 -9.47 24.22 4.59
N HIS A 244 -9.82 23.52 3.50
CA HIS A 244 -9.00 23.27 2.30
C HIS A 244 -7.81 22.30 2.49
N TYR A 245 -7.85 21.43 3.51
CA TYR A 245 -6.88 20.35 3.60
C TYR A 245 -7.34 19.13 2.80
N PRO A 246 -6.49 18.57 1.90
CA PRO A 246 -6.83 17.34 1.19
C PRO A 246 -6.90 16.19 2.17
N LEU A 247 -8.10 15.67 2.40
CA LEU A 247 -8.33 14.52 3.27
C LEU A 247 -8.27 13.23 2.48
N LEU A 248 -7.48 12.27 2.96
CA LEU A 248 -7.56 10.89 2.54
C LEU A 248 -8.05 10.02 3.69
N THR A 249 -9.01 9.17 3.45
CA THR A 249 -9.76 8.45 4.48
C THR A 249 -9.88 6.97 4.16
N GLN A 250 -9.83 6.13 5.19
CA GLN A 250 -10.00 4.68 5.09
C GLN A 250 -10.70 4.15 6.33
N GLY A 251 -11.70 3.29 6.17
CA GLY A 251 -12.37 2.69 7.32
C GLY A 251 -13.60 1.88 6.94
N PHE A 252 -14.08 1.08 7.89
CA PHE A 252 -15.24 0.21 7.70
C PHE A 252 -16.56 0.98 7.62
N LEU A 253 -16.56 2.27 7.98
CA LEU A 253 -17.71 3.14 7.74
C LEU A 253 -18.00 3.28 6.24
N PHE A 254 -16.98 3.23 5.39
CA PHE A 254 -17.09 3.42 3.94
C PHE A 254 -17.03 2.11 3.16
N ASP A 255 -16.00 1.31 3.44
CA ASP A 255 -15.70 0.13 2.65
C ASP A 255 -15.13 -1.00 3.49
N LEU A 256 -15.62 -2.20 3.24
CA LEU A 256 -14.97 -3.43 3.68
C LEU A 256 -13.94 -3.86 2.61
N PRO A 257 -12.84 -4.52 3.01
CA PRO A 257 -11.91 -5.10 2.04
C PRO A 257 -12.58 -6.13 1.14
N ASP A 258 -12.47 -5.96 -0.17
CA ASP A 258 -13.02 -6.87 -1.18
C ASP A 258 -11.95 -7.32 -2.18
N ALA A 259 -12.15 -8.47 -2.82
CA ALA A 259 -11.27 -8.96 -3.88
C ALA A 259 -11.39 -8.16 -5.18
N ARG A 260 -12.51 -7.46 -5.38
CA ARG A 260 -12.76 -6.58 -6.53
C ARG A 260 -12.47 -5.15 -6.14
N LEU A 261 -11.87 -4.42 -7.07
CA LEU A 261 -11.72 -2.97 -6.94
C LEU A 261 -13.08 -2.30 -7.18
N ALA A 262 -13.37 -1.22 -6.46
CA ALA A 262 -14.59 -0.46 -6.62
C ALA A 262 -14.63 0.20 -8.02
N ARG A 263 -15.77 0.12 -8.70
CA ARG A 263 -15.97 0.85 -9.95
C ARG A 263 -15.95 2.35 -9.65
N GLN A 264 -15.20 3.09 -10.45
CA GLN A 264 -15.23 4.55 -10.41
C GLN A 264 -16.20 5.04 -11.49
N ASP A 265 -17.14 5.89 -11.13
CA ASP A 265 -17.95 6.59 -12.11
C ASP A 265 -17.09 7.70 -12.73
N HIS A 266 -16.61 7.45 -13.96
CA HIS A 266 -15.57 8.25 -14.63
C HIS A 266 -16.01 9.65 -15.12
N ALA A 267 -17.23 10.10 -14.82
CA ALA A 267 -17.75 11.33 -15.40
C ALA A 267 -17.10 12.62 -14.86
N SER A 268 -16.45 12.61 -13.70
CA SER A 268 -15.88 13.83 -13.10
C SER A 268 -14.35 13.81 -12.86
N THR A 269 -13.66 12.68 -13.07
CA THR A 269 -12.37 12.41 -12.46
C THR A 269 -11.13 12.92 -13.20
N LEU A 270 -11.18 13.16 -14.51
CA LEU A 270 -9.97 13.55 -15.29
C LEU A 270 -9.63 15.04 -15.17
N ALA A 271 -10.64 15.90 -15.04
CA ALA A 271 -10.43 17.35 -14.96
C ALA A 271 -10.00 17.82 -13.57
N GLU A 272 -10.43 17.14 -12.51
CA GLU A 272 -10.14 17.52 -11.11
C GLU A 272 -8.80 16.98 -10.61
N ARG A 273 -8.36 15.79 -11.06
CA ARG A 273 -7.03 15.25 -10.74
C ARG A 273 -5.89 16.05 -11.32
N THR A 274 -6.08 16.67 -12.49
CA THR A 274 -5.06 17.54 -13.11
C THR A 274 -4.94 18.89 -12.41
N ALA A 275 -5.94 19.36 -11.68
CA ALA A 275 -5.90 20.61 -10.93
C ALA A 275 -5.27 20.49 -9.51
N GLY A 276 -5.29 19.29 -8.90
CA GLY A 276 -4.75 19.02 -7.55
C GLY A 276 -3.54 18.10 -7.51
N TYR A 277 -3.22 17.42 -8.60
CA TYR A 277 -2.10 16.48 -8.68
C TYR A 277 -0.87 17.18 -9.28
N MET A 278 0.08 17.52 -8.44
CA MET A 278 1.45 17.77 -8.88
C MET A 278 2.14 16.40 -9.01
N PRO A 279 2.50 15.94 -10.22
CA PRO A 279 3.26 14.70 -10.36
C PRO A 279 4.59 14.84 -9.63
N PRO A 280 5.14 13.76 -9.05
CA PRO A 280 6.45 13.79 -8.44
C PRO A 280 7.44 14.32 -9.49
N ARG A 281 8.24 15.31 -9.11
CA ARG A 281 9.28 15.86 -9.98
C ARG A 281 10.18 14.72 -10.41
N ALA A 282 10.12 14.35 -11.69
CA ALA A 282 11.12 13.50 -12.30
C ALA A 282 12.50 14.12 -12.01
N GLY A 283 13.33 13.39 -11.27
CA GLY A 283 14.70 13.82 -10.99
C GLY A 283 15.40 14.05 -12.31
N ILE A 284 15.72 15.30 -12.60
CA ILE A 284 16.55 15.68 -13.74
C ILE A 284 17.94 15.07 -13.47
N VAL A 285 18.21 13.94 -14.09
CA VAL A 285 19.58 13.44 -14.23
C VAL A 285 20.25 14.39 -15.21
N GLN A 286 20.95 15.42 -14.69
CA GLN A 286 21.89 16.19 -15.48
C GLN A 286 23.02 15.23 -15.90
N ARG A 287 23.00 14.84 -17.18
CA ARG A 287 24.19 14.30 -17.84
C ARG A 287 25.20 15.43 -17.94
N ALA A 288 26.33 15.28 -17.27
CA ALA A 288 27.52 16.13 -17.53
C ALA A 288 27.95 15.95 -18.99
N PRO A 289 28.35 17.02 -19.67
CA PRO A 289 28.94 16.92 -21.00
C PRO A 289 30.35 16.30 -20.93
N ALA A 290 30.70 15.58 -21.98
CA ALA A 290 31.94 14.85 -22.22
C ALA A 290 33.20 15.72 -22.13
#